data_3350fc8a5e16b3faf2579782a707318d
#
_entry.id   3350fc8a5e16b3faf2579782a707318d
#
_cell.length_a   1.000
_cell.length_b   1.000
_cell.length_c   1.000
_cell.angle_alpha   90.00
_cell.angle_beta   90.00
_cell.angle_gamma   90.00
#
_symmetry.space_group_name_H-M   'P 1'
#
loop_
_entity.id
_entity.type
_entity.pdbx_description
1 polymer ?
#
loop_
_entity_poly.entity_id
_entity_poly.type
_entity_poly.pdbx_seq_one_letter_code
_entity_poly.pdbx_strand_id
1 'polypeptide(L)'
;LPYPESERLVRVFRTTPQSQTSSIAPGNALDIRANLTSFSQVGLFSYDSLSLAEPDQPAVQVNAVNFSANFLNLLGVAPVHGRLFAPDEDQLGKSNVVVLTHRMWTRRFGSDPQVVGRTLRINGESTTVIGILPASFEAPLVWGPCDIVRPLTQQSTFPADRTNAWMGIVGRLKPGVSIEQAHSELRTIGAHLAQDHPKENGSDSLRATSLHDSNMDPVSRM
;
A
#
# COMPACT_ATOMS: atom_id res chain seq x y z
N LEU A 1 -3.09 3.55 -16.50
CA LEU A 1 -1.99 3.31 -15.57
C LEU A 1 -0.90 2.50 -16.27
N PRO A 2 0.39 2.69 -15.93
CA PRO A 2 1.50 1.97 -16.56
C PRO A 2 1.72 0.56 -15.96
N TYR A 3 0.70 -0.04 -15.39
CA TYR A 3 0.74 -1.37 -14.82
C TYR A 3 0.10 -2.37 -15.77
N PRO A 4 0.65 -3.60 -15.90
CA PRO A 4 0.06 -4.66 -16.72
C PRO A 4 -1.38 -4.93 -16.29
N GLU A 5 -2.28 -5.10 -17.27
CA GLU A 5 -3.72 -5.35 -17.04
C GLU A 5 -4.32 -4.42 -15.98
N SER A 6 -4.04 -3.12 -16.11
CA SER A 6 -4.42 -2.11 -15.09
C SER A 6 -5.93 -1.96 -14.92
N GLU A 7 -6.72 -2.38 -15.89
CA GLU A 7 -8.19 -2.45 -15.82
C GLU A 7 -8.69 -3.44 -14.75
N ARG A 8 -7.86 -4.41 -14.37
CA ARG A 8 -8.14 -5.38 -13.31
C ARG A 8 -7.69 -4.92 -11.92
N LEU A 9 -7.01 -3.77 -11.84
CA LEU A 9 -6.59 -3.20 -10.56
C LEU A 9 -7.71 -2.39 -9.94
N VAL A 10 -8.08 -2.74 -8.73
CA VAL A 10 -9.22 -2.19 -8.00
C VAL A 10 -8.77 -1.73 -6.63
N ARG A 11 -9.17 -0.53 -6.24
CA ARG A 11 -9.05 -0.01 -4.88
C ARG A 11 -10.32 -0.29 -4.10
N VAL A 12 -10.16 -0.74 -2.86
CA VAL A 12 -11.28 -0.96 -1.93
C VAL A 12 -11.33 0.20 -0.95
N PHE A 13 -12.51 0.77 -0.77
CA PHE A 13 -12.79 1.82 0.18
C PHE A 13 -13.85 1.39 1.20
N ARG A 14 -13.73 1.88 2.42
CA ARG A 14 -14.81 1.94 3.36
C ARG A 14 -15.70 3.14 2.99
N THR A 15 -17.00 2.93 3.02
CA THR A 15 -17.99 4.00 2.87
C THR A 15 -18.70 4.22 4.20
N THR A 16 -18.88 5.47 4.56
CA THR A 16 -19.60 5.92 5.74
C THR A 16 -20.71 6.89 5.32
N PRO A 17 -21.65 7.25 6.19
CA PRO A 17 -22.64 8.29 5.87
C PRO A 17 -22.03 9.63 5.43
N GLN A 18 -20.78 9.92 5.83
CA GLN A 18 -20.07 11.17 5.56
C GLN A 18 -19.06 11.09 4.41
N SER A 19 -18.63 9.88 4.01
CA SER A 19 -17.56 9.70 3.03
C SER A 19 -17.74 8.43 2.21
N GLN A 20 -17.44 8.52 0.92
CA GLN A 20 -17.43 7.38 0.01
C GLN A 20 -16.04 6.74 -0.19
N THR A 21 -14.99 7.34 0.36
CA THR A 21 -13.58 6.98 0.11
C THR A 21 -12.73 6.98 1.38
N SER A 22 -13.25 6.42 2.45
CA SER A 22 -12.53 6.32 3.72
C SER A 22 -11.51 5.18 3.74
N SER A 23 -10.43 5.38 4.50
CA SER A 23 -9.50 4.31 4.86
C SER A 23 -10.17 3.22 5.70
N ILE A 24 -9.49 2.12 5.89
CA ILE A 24 -9.99 0.92 6.54
C ILE A 24 -9.14 0.66 7.80
N ALA A 25 -9.76 0.26 8.89
CA ALA A 25 -9.04 -0.13 10.10
C ALA A 25 -8.29 -1.47 9.88
N PRO A 26 -7.10 -1.67 10.50
CA PRO A 26 -6.26 -2.85 10.27
C PRO A 26 -6.99 -4.18 10.41
N GLY A 27 -7.74 -4.39 11.48
CA GLY A 27 -8.47 -5.63 11.70
C GLY A 27 -9.51 -5.90 10.61
N ASN A 28 -10.24 -4.85 10.17
CA ASN A 28 -11.18 -4.97 9.06
C ASN A 28 -10.44 -5.26 7.74
N ALA A 29 -9.30 -4.63 7.50
CA ALA A 29 -8.50 -4.87 6.28
C ALA A 29 -8.00 -6.31 6.19
N LEU A 30 -7.60 -6.92 7.32
CA LEU A 30 -7.21 -8.32 7.39
C LEU A 30 -8.38 -9.26 7.09
N ASP A 31 -9.56 -9.01 7.67
CA ASP A 31 -10.76 -9.81 7.42
C ASP A 31 -11.23 -9.69 5.98
N ILE A 32 -11.26 -8.47 5.43
CA ILE A 32 -11.59 -8.24 4.02
C ILE A 32 -10.64 -9.04 3.14
N ARG A 33 -9.32 -8.93 3.34
CA ARG A 33 -8.31 -9.65 2.56
C ARG A 33 -8.51 -11.16 2.62
N ALA A 34 -8.85 -11.70 3.80
CA ALA A 34 -9.04 -13.13 4.01
C ALA A 34 -10.29 -13.68 3.33
N ASN A 35 -11.33 -12.86 3.14
CA ASN A 35 -12.63 -13.29 2.61
C ASN A 35 -12.86 -12.94 1.13
N LEU A 36 -11.95 -12.19 0.49
CA LEU A 36 -12.07 -11.84 -0.93
C LEU A 36 -11.78 -13.05 -1.83
N THR A 37 -12.77 -13.47 -2.62
CA THR A 37 -12.68 -14.58 -3.57
C THR A 37 -12.61 -14.14 -5.03
N SER A 38 -13.10 -12.94 -5.35
CA SER A 38 -13.07 -12.34 -6.70
C SER A 38 -11.69 -11.85 -7.13
N PHE A 39 -10.73 -11.81 -6.22
CA PHE A 39 -9.39 -11.30 -6.46
C PHE A 39 -8.36 -12.43 -6.59
N SER A 40 -7.42 -12.26 -7.51
CA SER A 40 -6.25 -13.15 -7.63
C SER A 40 -5.14 -12.79 -6.65
N GLN A 41 -5.02 -11.52 -6.32
CA GLN A 41 -4.08 -10.98 -5.35
C GLN A 41 -4.70 -9.78 -4.62
N VAL A 42 -4.39 -9.64 -3.33
CA VAL A 42 -4.79 -8.50 -2.49
C VAL A 42 -3.58 -8.00 -1.74
N GLY A 43 -3.34 -6.71 -1.81
CA GLY A 43 -2.27 -6.00 -1.12
C GLY A 43 -2.81 -4.90 -0.21
N LEU A 44 -2.11 -4.69 0.90
CA LEU A 44 -2.40 -3.64 1.87
C LEU A 44 -1.35 -2.54 1.76
N PHE A 45 -1.74 -1.29 2.04
CA PHE A 45 -0.81 -0.17 2.05
C PHE A 45 -1.18 0.89 3.07
N SER A 46 -0.20 1.72 3.42
CA SER A 46 -0.38 2.93 4.22
C SER A 46 0.63 3.99 3.81
N TYR A 47 0.38 5.23 4.23
CA TYR A 47 1.30 6.34 4.05
C TYR A 47 2.00 6.66 5.35
N ASP A 48 3.22 7.18 5.24
CA ASP A 48 4.02 7.61 6.37
C ASP A 48 4.94 8.77 5.98
N SER A 49 5.42 9.49 6.97
CA SER A 49 6.45 10.53 6.82
C SER A 49 7.59 10.22 7.79
N LEU A 50 8.77 9.94 7.25
CA LEU A 50 9.89 9.36 7.99
C LEU A 50 11.10 10.29 7.94
N SER A 51 11.94 10.21 8.96
CA SER A 51 13.23 10.90 9.00
C SER A 51 14.31 10.01 8.36
N LEU A 52 14.95 10.48 7.30
CA LEU A 52 16.11 9.85 6.67
C LEU A 52 17.37 10.58 7.09
N ALA A 53 18.31 9.88 7.70
CA ALA A 53 19.62 10.39 8.05
C ALA A 53 20.73 9.61 7.32
N GLU A 54 21.74 10.36 6.87
CA GLU A 54 22.99 9.83 6.34
C GLU A 54 24.15 10.39 7.17
N PRO A 55 25.31 9.72 7.19
CA PRO A 55 26.51 10.27 7.85
C PRO A 55 26.82 11.67 7.33
N ASP A 56 27.17 12.57 8.24
CA ASP A 56 27.60 13.94 7.96
C ASP A 56 26.59 14.83 7.19
N GLN A 57 25.33 14.42 7.13
CA GLN A 57 24.24 15.21 6.53
C GLN A 57 23.08 15.41 7.52
N PRO A 58 22.41 16.58 7.46
CA PRO A 58 21.19 16.78 8.23
C PRO A 58 20.11 15.75 7.87
N ALA A 59 19.38 15.28 8.86
CA ALA A 59 18.22 14.43 8.62
C ALA A 59 17.16 15.20 7.82
N VAL A 60 16.55 14.53 6.86
CA VAL A 60 15.48 15.07 6.01
C VAL A 60 14.20 14.25 6.16
N GLN A 61 13.06 14.91 6.05
CA GLN A 61 11.77 14.23 5.96
C GLN A 61 11.60 13.65 4.55
N VAL A 62 11.17 12.40 4.49
CA VAL A 62 10.85 11.67 3.25
C VAL A 62 9.45 11.08 3.36
N ASN A 63 8.73 11.13 2.24
CA ASN A 63 7.41 10.51 2.14
C ASN A 63 7.58 9.02 1.83
N ALA A 64 6.95 8.18 2.63
CA ALA A 64 6.98 6.74 2.47
C ALA A 64 5.58 6.19 2.16
N VAL A 65 5.55 5.15 1.34
CA VAL A 65 4.41 4.26 1.24
C VAL A 65 4.84 2.90 1.78
N ASN A 66 4.08 2.38 2.74
CA ASN A 66 4.31 1.05 3.29
C ASN A 66 3.42 0.07 2.54
N PHE A 67 3.98 -0.99 1.98
CA PHE A 67 3.28 -2.03 1.21
C PHE A 67 3.42 -3.40 1.85
N SER A 68 2.34 -4.20 1.87
CA SER A 68 2.48 -5.64 2.12
C SER A 68 3.46 -6.25 1.13
N ALA A 69 4.17 -7.31 1.53
CA ALA A 69 5.31 -7.85 0.76
C ALA A 69 4.98 -8.19 -0.71
N ASN A 70 3.74 -8.61 -0.98
CA ASN A 70 3.27 -8.96 -2.32
C ASN A 70 2.83 -7.77 -3.20
N PHE A 71 2.76 -6.55 -2.66
CA PHE A 71 2.05 -5.43 -3.29
C PHE A 71 2.67 -4.99 -4.63
N LEU A 72 3.99 -4.83 -4.69
CA LEU A 72 4.67 -4.43 -5.94
C LEU A 72 4.55 -5.51 -7.03
N ASN A 73 4.54 -6.79 -6.64
CA ASN A 73 4.27 -7.91 -7.55
C ASN A 73 2.81 -7.90 -8.04
N LEU A 74 1.85 -7.57 -7.15
CA LEU A 74 0.44 -7.37 -7.52
C LEU A 74 0.29 -6.29 -8.59
N LEU A 75 1.05 -5.20 -8.51
CA LEU A 75 1.06 -4.14 -9.53
C LEU A 75 1.80 -4.57 -10.82
N GLY A 76 2.58 -5.65 -10.81
CA GLY A 76 3.41 -6.06 -11.92
C GLY A 76 4.64 -5.16 -12.13
N VAL A 77 5.11 -4.50 -11.06
CA VAL A 77 6.29 -3.63 -11.10
C VAL A 77 7.55 -4.48 -10.96
N ALA A 78 8.52 -4.25 -11.84
CA ALA A 78 9.87 -4.81 -11.72
C ALA A 78 10.86 -3.71 -11.32
N PRO A 79 11.85 -3.99 -10.45
CA PRO A 79 12.87 -3.01 -10.09
C PRO A 79 13.84 -2.78 -11.26
N VAL A 80 14.42 -1.58 -11.37
CA VAL A 80 15.49 -1.30 -12.35
C VAL A 80 16.84 -1.79 -11.85
N HIS A 81 17.04 -1.80 -10.52
CA HIS A 81 18.20 -2.37 -9.85
C HIS A 81 17.76 -3.08 -8.58
N GLY A 82 18.50 -4.14 -8.20
CA GLY A 82 18.24 -4.90 -6.99
C GLY A 82 17.00 -5.80 -7.09
N ARG A 83 16.22 -5.87 -6.01
CA ARG A 83 15.05 -6.74 -5.88
C ARG A 83 13.87 -6.05 -5.19
N LEU A 84 12.69 -6.63 -5.28
CA LEU A 84 11.52 -6.28 -4.47
C LEU A 84 11.54 -7.03 -3.12
N PHE A 85 10.50 -6.83 -2.32
CA PHE A 85 10.36 -7.49 -1.01
C PHE A 85 10.24 -9.01 -1.16
N ALA A 86 10.92 -9.73 -0.26
CA ALA A 86 10.67 -11.14 -0.04
C ALA A 86 9.33 -11.36 0.69
N PRO A 87 8.69 -12.54 0.56
CA PRO A 87 7.36 -12.79 1.11
C PRO A 87 7.22 -12.62 2.63
N ASP A 88 8.32 -12.63 3.35
CA ASP A 88 8.36 -12.53 4.82
C ASP A 88 8.93 -11.20 5.34
N GLU A 89 9.30 -10.28 4.44
CA GLU A 89 9.87 -8.98 4.83
C GLU A 89 8.83 -7.99 5.40
N ASP A 90 7.53 -8.29 5.34
CA ASP A 90 6.48 -7.55 6.06
C ASP A 90 6.20 -8.10 7.47
N GLN A 91 6.95 -9.09 7.93
CA GLN A 91 6.87 -9.62 9.28
C GLN A 91 7.72 -8.81 10.27
N LEU A 92 7.29 -8.80 11.52
CA LEU A 92 8.02 -8.13 12.60
C LEU A 92 9.47 -8.69 12.72
N GLY A 93 10.44 -7.78 12.76
CA GLY A 93 11.86 -8.11 12.84
C GLY A 93 12.54 -8.42 11.50
N LYS A 94 11.80 -8.46 10.37
CA LYS A 94 12.35 -8.69 9.03
C LYS A 94 12.18 -7.49 8.08
N SER A 95 11.55 -6.43 8.54
CA SER A 95 11.11 -5.29 7.72
C SER A 95 12.15 -4.16 7.56
N ASN A 96 13.40 -4.37 8.00
CA ASN A 96 14.45 -3.35 7.92
C ASN A 96 15.08 -3.26 6.51
N VAL A 97 14.21 -3.17 5.51
CA VAL A 97 14.56 -3.01 4.11
C VAL A 97 13.77 -1.86 3.49
N VAL A 98 14.30 -1.27 2.44
CA VAL A 98 13.66 -0.17 1.70
C VAL A 98 13.94 -0.29 0.21
N VAL A 99 12.95 0.09 -0.60
CA VAL A 99 13.08 0.27 -2.04
C VAL A 99 12.96 1.77 -2.33
N LEU A 100 13.91 2.33 -3.08
CA LEU A 100 13.90 3.73 -3.47
C LEU A 100 12.99 3.94 -4.69
N THR A 101 12.30 5.09 -4.76
CA THR A 101 11.71 5.52 -6.02
C THR A 101 12.80 6.00 -6.97
N HIS A 102 12.50 6.02 -8.27
CA HIS A 102 13.44 6.52 -9.27
C HIS A 102 13.85 7.97 -8.99
N ARG A 103 12.87 8.81 -8.61
CA ARG A 103 13.11 10.21 -8.25
C ARG A 103 14.06 10.36 -7.07
N MET A 104 13.84 9.58 -6.00
CA MET A 104 14.71 9.60 -4.81
C MET A 104 16.13 9.17 -5.18
N TRP A 105 16.28 8.11 -5.95
CA TRP A 105 17.57 7.63 -6.44
C TRP A 105 18.31 8.66 -7.27
N THR A 106 17.63 9.31 -8.23
CA THR A 106 18.28 10.31 -9.09
C THR A 106 18.64 11.58 -8.32
N ARG A 107 17.73 12.11 -7.49
CA ARG A 107 17.93 13.41 -6.82
C ARG A 107 18.89 13.35 -5.65
N ARG A 108 18.85 12.29 -4.85
CA ARG A 108 19.64 12.22 -3.62
C ARG A 108 20.89 11.36 -3.77
N PHE A 109 20.84 10.32 -4.58
CA PHE A 109 21.94 9.36 -4.74
C PHE A 109 22.62 9.46 -6.11
N GLY A 110 22.33 10.51 -6.90
CA GLY A 110 23.02 10.79 -8.17
C GLY A 110 22.93 9.68 -9.21
N SER A 111 21.88 8.88 -9.16
CA SER A 111 21.71 7.67 -10.02
C SER A 111 22.84 6.64 -9.84
N ASP A 112 23.47 6.58 -8.66
CA ASP A 112 24.48 5.57 -8.34
C ASP A 112 23.82 4.21 -8.07
N PRO A 113 24.01 3.18 -8.92
CA PRO A 113 23.43 1.86 -8.68
C PRO A 113 24.01 1.14 -7.45
N GLN A 114 25.19 1.56 -6.99
CA GLN A 114 25.83 1.01 -5.79
C GLN A 114 25.12 1.42 -4.49
N VAL A 115 24.06 2.23 -4.56
CA VAL A 115 23.18 2.49 -3.41
C VAL A 115 22.43 1.22 -2.96
N VAL A 116 22.18 0.27 -3.86
CA VAL A 116 21.63 -1.05 -3.50
C VAL A 116 22.66 -1.80 -2.64
N GLY A 117 22.21 -2.26 -1.48
CA GLY A 117 23.03 -2.86 -0.45
C GLY A 117 23.54 -1.88 0.61
N ARG A 118 23.45 -0.57 0.40
CA ARG A 118 23.81 0.43 1.43
C ARG A 118 22.79 0.41 2.57
N THR A 119 23.28 0.72 3.77
CA THR A 119 22.45 0.93 4.96
C THR A 119 22.17 2.43 5.13
N LEU A 120 20.90 2.78 5.22
CA LEU A 120 20.41 4.12 5.56
C LEU A 120 19.87 4.11 6.99
N ARG A 121 19.80 5.27 7.64
CA ARG A 121 19.10 5.45 8.91
C ARG A 121 17.73 6.05 8.67
N ILE A 122 16.68 5.25 8.91
CA ILE A 122 15.28 5.69 8.75
C ILE A 122 14.63 5.63 10.14
N ASN A 123 14.18 6.78 10.64
CA ASN A 123 13.71 6.95 12.03
C ASN A 123 14.70 6.43 13.08
N GLY A 124 16.01 6.56 12.82
CA GLY A 124 17.08 6.05 13.70
C GLY A 124 17.41 4.59 13.54
N GLU A 125 16.63 3.80 12.79
CA GLU A 125 16.87 2.37 12.54
C GLU A 125 17.73 2.14 11.30
N SER A 126 18.60 1.16 11.36
CA SER A 126 19.42 0.73 10.22
C SER A 126 18.56 -0.03 9.24
N THR A 127 18.41 0.50 8.01
CA THR A 127 17.55 -0.03 6.95
C THR A 127 18.36 -0.22 5.67
N THR A 128 18.31 -1.41 5.08
CA THR A 128 19.07 -1.73 3.87
C THR A 128 18.29 -1.37 2.60
N VAL A 129 18.91 -0.66 1.68
CA VAL A 129 18.37 -0.43 0.34
C VAL A 129 18.47 -1.72 -0.45
N ILE A 130 17.33 -2.29 -0.87
CA ILE A 130 17.30 -3.57 -1.59
C ILE A 130 16.96 -3.42 -3.08
N GLY A 131 16.43 -2.29 -3.50
CA GLY A 131 16.05 -2.09 -4.89
C GLY A 131 15.67 -0.64 -5.22
N ILE A 132 15.50 -0.40 -6.51
CA ILE A 132 15.13 0.89 -7.09
C ILE A 132 13.96 0.66 -8.05
N LEU A 133 12.86 1.39 -7.87
CA LEU A 133 11.68 1.33 -8.73
C LEU A 133 11.91 2.04 -10.06
N PRO A 134 11.24 1.62 -11.13
CA PRO A 134 11.26 2.32 -12.41
C PRO A 134 10.55 3.68 -12.32
N ALA A 135 10.92 4.63 -13.17
CA ALA A 135 10.27 5.94 -13.26
C ALA A 135 8.76 5.84 -13.56
N SER A 136 8.34 4.79 -14.25
CA SER A 136 6.92 4.51 -14.54
C SER A 136 6.09 4.25 -13.30
N PHE A 137 6.67 3.79 -12.18
CA PHE A 137 5.95 3.63 -10.92
C PHE A 137 5.38 4.96 -10.41
N GLU A 138 6.10 6.08 -10.65
CA GLU A 138 5.72 7.41 -10.18
C GLU A 138 4.78 8.16 -11.14
N ALA A 139 4.69 7.70 -12.40
CA ALA A 139 4.01 8.43 -13.48
C ALA A 139 2.53 8.71 -13.23
N PRO A 140 1.72 7.83 -12.64
CA PRO A 140 0.36 8.19 -12.29
C PRO A 140 0.29 8.52 -10.82
N LEU A 141 0.74 9.47 -10.26
CA LEU A 141 0.60 9.94 -8.86
C LEU A 141 -0.45 9.20 -7.95
N VAL A 142 -0.65 7.90 -8.22
CA VAL A 142 -1.61 7.03 -7.50
C VAL A 142 -1.31 7.00 -6.01
N TRP A 143 -0.01 7.07 -5.71
CA TRP A 143 0.50 6.93 -4.36
C TRP A 143 0.86 8.27 -3.73
N GLY A 144 0.53 9.39 -4.41
CA GLY A 144 0.96 10.72 -3.99
C GLY A 144 2.48 10.91 -4.08
N PRO A 145 3.01 11.95 -3.44
CA PRO A 145 4.47 12.13 -3.35
C PRO A 145 5.04 10.98 -2.53
N CYS A 146 5.87 10.15 -3.18
CA CYS A 146 6.52 9.01 -2.56
C CYS A 146 8.01 9.06 -2.88
N ASP A 147 8.86 9.00 -1.87
CA ASP A 147 10.31 8.96 -2.01
C ASP A 147 10.84 7.54 -1.82
N ILE A 148 10.26 6.81 -0.89
CA ILE A 148 10.66 5.44 -0.54
C ILE A 148 9.46 4.55 -0.34
N VAL A 149 9.66 3.26 -0.59
CA VAL A 149 8.69 2.20 -0.30
C VAL A 149 9.26 1.27 0.76
N ARG A 150 8.49 0.99 1.81
CA ARG A 150 8.87 0.09 2.91
C ARG A 150 7.88 -1.07 3.02
N PRO A 151 8.28 -2.18 3.66
CA PRO A 151 7.33 -3.20 4.06
C PRO A 151 6.31 -2.66 5.08
N LEU A 152 5.03 -2.97 4.88
CA LEU A 152 3.98 -2.75 5.86
C LEU A 152 4.09 -3.82 6.94
N THR A 153 4.88 -3.53 7.98
CA THR A 153 5.15 -4.48 9.06
C THR A 153 3.88 -4.85 9.80
N GLN A 154 3.54 -6.12 9.78
CA GLN A 154 2.38 -6.64 10.48
C GLN A 154 2.60 -6.59 12.00
N GLN A 155 1.74 -5.85 12.70
CA GLN A 155 1.75 -5.75 14.16
C GLN A 155 0.79 -6.78 14.76
N SER A 156 1.14 -7.34 15.90
CA SER A 156 0.26 -8.26 16.63
C SER A 156 -1.06 -7.63 17.10
N THR A 157 -1.11 -6.29 17.16
CA THR A 157 -2.30 -5.51 17.52
C THR A 157 -3.28 -5.31 16.36
N PHE A 158 -2.87 -5.52 15.10
CA PHE A 158 -3.72 -5.25 13.93
C PHE A 158 -5.07 -5.98 13.96
N PRO A 159 -5.15 -7.27 14.31
CA PRO A 159 -6.45 -7.96 14.32
C PRO A 159 -7.47 -7.35 15.27
N ALA A 160 -7.02 -6.73 16.36
CA ALA A 160 -7.89 -6.10 17.35
C ALA A 160 -8.23 -4.64 17.04
N ASP A 161 -7.46 -3.96 16.18
CA ASP A 161 -7.69 -2.55 15.84
C ASP A 161 -8.78 -2.43 14.77
N ARG A 162 -9.98 -2.03 15.21
CA ARG A 162 -11.18 -1.84 14.39
C ARG A 162 -11.60 -0.38 14.26
N THR A 163 -10.92 0.53 14.94
CA THR A 163 -11.34 1.94 15.06
C THR A 163 -10.42 2.91 14.32
N ASN A 164 -9.11 2.67 14.32
CA ASN A 164 -8.14 3.57 13.68
C ASN A 164 -8.01 3.25 12.19
N ALA A 165 -8.73 3.96 11.35
CA ALA A 165 -8.76 3.71 9.91
C ALA A 165 -7.64 4.46 9.18
N TRP A 166 -6.58 3.76 8.80
CA TRP A 166 -5.43 4.32 8.09
C TRP A 166 -4.91 3.41 6.96
N MET A 167 -5.39 2.18 6.85
CA MET A 167 -5.01 1.25 5.78
C MET A 167 -5.80 1.45 4.51
N GLY A 168 -5.13 1.23 3.37
CA GLY A 168 -5.74 1.05 2.07
C GLY A 168 -5.60 -0.38 1.57
N ILE A 169 -6.50 -0.78 0.70
CA ILE A 169 -6.49 -2.09 0.03
C ILE A 169 -6.51 -1.86 -1.47
N VAL A 170 -5.62 -2.56 -2.17
CA VAL A 170 -5.68 -2.72 -3.63
C VAL A 170 -5.67 -4.21 -3.95
N GLY A 171 -6.46 -4.60 -4.92
CA GLY A 171 -6.48 -5.98 -5.39
C GLY A 171 -6.46 -6.06 -6.91
N ARG A 172 -6.01 -7.20 -7.42
CA ARG A 172 -6.12 -7.56 -8.83
C ARG A 172 -7.25 -8.56 -8.98
N LEU A 173 -8.28 -8.21 -9.75
CA LEU A 173 -9.39 -9.10 -10.05
C LEU A 173 -8.90 -10.38 -10.76
N LYS A 174 -9.58 -11.49 -10.55
CA LYS A 174 -9.42 -12.70 -11.36
C LYS A 174 -9.81 -12.43 -12.81
N PRO A 175 -9.23 -13.15 -13.80
CA PRO A 175 -9.69 -13.03 -15.19
C PRO A 175 -11.18 -13.27 -15.32
N GLY A 176 -11.88 -12.38 -16.04
CA GLY A 176 -13.32 -12.48 -16.30
C GLY A 176 -14.22 -11.97 -15.15
N VAL A 177 -13.67 -11.58 -14.01
CA VAL A 177 -14.45 -10.98 -12.93
C VAL A 177 -14.61 -9.48 -13.17
N SER A 178 -15.85 -8.99 -13.10
CA SER A 178 -16.15 -7.56 -13.24
C SER A 178 -16.02 -6.80 -11.91
N ILE A 179 -15.91 -5.50 -12.00
CA ILE A 179 -15.88 -4.60 -10.83
C ILE A 179 -17.21 -4.65 -10.05
N GLU A 180 -18.33 -4.85 -10.74
CA GLU A 180 -19.66 -4.98 -10.12
C GLU A 180 -19.78 -6.26 -9.30
N GLN A 181 -19.19 -7.36 -9.78
CA GLN A 181 -19.14 -8.62 -9.03
C GLN A 181 -18.27 -8.45 -7.77
N ALA A 182 -17.10 -7.82 -7.89
CA ALA A 182 -16.25 -7.51 -6.74
C ALA A 182 -16.94 -6.56 -5.74
N HIS A 183 -17.69 -5.58 -6.25
CA HIS A 183 -18.47 -4.66 -5.42
C HIS A 183 -19.57 -5.39 -4.65
N SER A 184 -20.26 -6.33 -5.30
CA SER A 184 -21.30 -7.15 -4.65
C SER A 184 -20.72 -8.04 -3.54
N GLU A 185 -19.57 -8.67 -3.79
CA GLU A 185 -18.84 -9.44 -2.76
C GLU A 185 -18.44 -8.56 -1.57
N LEU A 186 -17.86 -7.38 -1.84
CA LEU A 186 -17.47 -6.42 -0.80
C LEU A 186 -18.63 -5.94 0.06
N ARG A 187 -19.81 -5.72 -0.54
CA ARG A 187 -21.02 -5.39 0.23
C ARG A 187 -21.42 -6.51 1.19
N THR A 188 -21.31 -7.76 0.77
CA THR A 188 -21.58 -8.92 1.63
C THR A 188 -20.58 -8.99 2.78
N ILE A 189 -19.28 -8.81 2.50
CA ILE A 189 -18.23 -8.76 3.54
C ILE A 189 -18.48 -7.59 4.49
N GLY A 190 -18.83 -6.41 3.98
CA GLY A 190 -19.17 -5.24 4.80
C GLY A 190 -20.36 -5.49 5.73
N ALA A 191 -21.40 -6.18 5.24
CA ALA A 191 -22.55 -6.55 6.06
C ALA A 191 -22.18 -7.52 7.19
N HIS A 192 -21.30 -8.50 6.94
CA HIS A 192 -20.78 -9.39 7.98
C HIS A 192 -19.97 -8.61 9.02
N LEU A 193 -19.06 -7.72 8.59
CA LEU A 193 -18.29 -6.86 9.50
C LEU A 193 -19.19 -5.98 10.38
N ALA A 194 -20.28 -5.44 9.81
CA ALA A 194 -21.25 -4.64 10.56
C ALA A 194 -22.04 -5.50 11.59
N GLN A 195 -22.30 -6.77 11.28
CA GLN A 195 -22.95 -7.71 12.18
C GLN A 195 -22.01 -8.17 13.31
N ASP A 196 -20.75 -8.46 13.00
CA ASP A 196 -19.77 -8.99 13.95
C ASP A 196 -19.21 -7.87 14.86
N HIS A 197 -19.11 -6.65 14.33
CA HIS A 197 -18.55 -5.46 14.99
C HIS A 197 -19.51 -4.25 14.88
N PRO A 198 -20.72 -4.31 15.43
CA PRO A 198 -21.75 -3.31 15.20
C PRO A 198 -21.42 -1.91 15.77
N LYS A 199 -20.58 -1.84 16.79
CA LYS A 199 -20.15 -0.56 17.36
C LYS A 199 -19.20 0.21 16.45
N GLU A 200 -18.28 -0.50 15.77
CA GLU A 200 -17.23 0.06 14.94
C GLU A 200 -17.65 0.20 13.46
N ASN A 201 -18.52 -0.71 12.98
CA ASN A 201 -18.83 -0.84 11.55
C ASN A 201 -20.34 -0.76 11.23
N GLY A 202 -21.21 -0.53 12.22
CA GLY A 202 -22.66 -0.70 12.06
C GLY A 202 -23.33 0.19 10.99
N SER A 203 -22.70 1.31 10.61
CA SER A 203 -23.19 2.21 9.56
C SER A 203 -22.34 2.19 8.29
N ASP A 204 -21.33 1.33 8.24
CA ASP A 204 -20.34 1.28 7.20
C ASP A 204 -20.66 0.25 6.10
N SER A 205 -20.16 0.50 4.92
CA SER A 205 -20.18 -0.46 3.82
C SER A 205 -18.81 -0.46 3.13
N LEU A 206 -18.63 -1.32 2.13
CA LEU A 206 -17.42 -1.39 1.32
C LEU A 206 -17.76 -1.19 -0.15
N ARG A 207 -16.85 -0.54 -0.88
CA ARG A 207 -16.99 -0.37 -2.33
C ARG A 207 -15.68 -0.66 -3.05
N ALA A 208 -15.82 -1.11 -4.30
CA ALA A 208 -14.76 -1.24 -5.28
C ALA A 208 -14.77 -0.05 -6.23
N THR A 209 -13.59 0.42 -6.61
CA THR A 209 -13.39 1.43 -7.67
C THR A 209 -12.16 1.05 -8.46
N SER A 210 -12.14 1.29 -9.79
CA SER A 210 -10.92 1.06 -10.56
C SER A 210 -9.77 1.86 -9.93
N LEU A 211 -8.57 1.31 -9.92
CA LEU A 211 -7.42 2.02 -9.40
C LEU A 211 -7.14 3.32 -10.19
N HIS A 212 -7.49 3.35 -11.47
CA HIS A 212 -7.40 4.53 -12.30
C HIS A 212 -8.33 5.64 -11.79
N ASP A 213 -9.60 5.34 -11.55
CA ASP A 213 -10.61 6.33 -11.16
C ASP A 213 -10.47 6.76 -9.70
N SER A 214 -9.87 5.90 -8.86
CA SER A 214 -9.61 6.21 -7.46
C SER A 214 -8.73 7.45 -7.23
N ASN A 215 -7.98 7.88 -8.26
CA ASN A 215 -7.16 9.08 -8.24
C ASN A 215 -7.91 10.36 -8.63
N MET A 216 -9.06 10.21 -9.27
CA MET A 216 -9.88 11.35 -9.72
C MET A 216 -10.83 11.81 -8.62
N ASP A 217 -10.94 11.07 -7.51
CA ASP A 217 -11.83 11.42 -6.42
C ASP A 217 -11.25 12.63 -5.63
N PRO A 218 -11.98 13.76 -5.54
CA PRO A 218 -11.46 15.02 -4.96
C PRO A 218 -10.99 14.92 -3.52
N VAL A 219 -11.47 13.91 -2.78
CA VAL A 219 -11.18 13.70 -1.36
C VAL A 219 -9.79 13.07 -1.12
N SER A 220 -9.19 12.45 -2.12
CA SER A 220 -7.84 11.87 -2.02
C SER A 220 -6.70 12.90 -2.09
N ARG A 221 -7.03 14.19 -2.22
CA ARG A 221 -6.06 15.30 -2.40
C ARG A 221 -5.87 16.20 -1.18
N MET A 222 -6.49 15.87 -0.04
CA MET A 222 -6.30 16.60 1.22
C MET A 222 -5.36 15.88 2.18
#